data_5e205fd5802de58c5f9115719e16683c
#
_entry.id   5e205fd5802de58c5f9115719e16683c
#
_cell.length_a   1.000
_cell.length_b   1.000
_cell.length_c   1.000
_cell.angle_alpha   90.00
_cell.angle_beta   90.00
_cell.angle_gamma   90.00
#
_symmetry.space_group_name_H-M   'P 1'
#
loop_
_entity.id
_entity.type
_entity.pdbx_description
1 polymer ?
#
loop_
_entity_poly.entity_id
_entity_poly.type
_entity_poly.pdbx_seq_one_letter_code
_entity_poly.pdbx_strand_id
1 'polypeptide(L)'
;GTLLSGAYGKVEEVSSAGCPDGTTIICEKLFATTPARLKFLKSDSAEGAAVAQAVERLAVSHPEIAFRFISDGALKFATMGDGKLQNAIYAVYGGAFATRLIAVNGSSGGIAVEGYVSAPDNVRGNRGMQQFFINSRSVRSKTLTASLEAAYRSYIPSDKFPSCVLNLKIPASLVDVNIHPAKLEVKFSNEKAVFDALYSAVRGTLEHDITRPELAFSGRGIRTEKISSAPASSVVKEVQTPAERTPLDLLFEKAAEKGAESEIASRNMSRTNAPSGDEDDTPV
;
A
#
# COMPACT_ATOMS: atom_id res chain seq x y z
N GLY A 1 -3.85 -19.41 -25.53
CA GLY A 1 -3.25 -18.09 -25.46
C GLY A 1 -2.22 -17.82 -26.55
N THR A 2 -1.66 -16.63 -26.57
CA THR A 2 -0.63 -16.21 -27.52
C THR A 2 0.59 -15.74 -26.74
N LEU A 3 1.76 -16.25 -27.10
CA LEU A 3 3.05 -15.76 -26.63
C LEU A 3 3.61 -14.80 -27.70
N LEU A 4 3.99 -13.62 -27.27
CA LEU A 4 4.65 -12.63 -28.11
C LEU A 4 5.99 -12.29 -27.46
N SER A 5 7.09 -12.49 -28.18
CA SER A 5 8.40 -12.00 -27.80
C SER A 5 8.83 -10.84 -28.68
N GLY A 6 9.57 -9.92 -28.11
CA GLY A 6 10.06 -8.77 -28.86
C GLY A 6 11.20 -8.06 -28.15
N ALA A 7 12.09 -7.51 -28.92
CA ALA A 7 13.18 -6.69 -28.43
C ALA A 7 13.31 -5.42 -29.26
N TYR A 8 13.69 -4.34 -28.58
CA TYR A 8 14.03 -3.05 -29.23
C TYR A 8 12.90 -2.43 -30.08
N GLY A 9 11.64 -2.67 -29.66
CA GLY A 9 10.46 -2.18 -30.39
C GLY A 9 10.08 -3.01 -31.63
N LYS A 10 10.70 -4.15 -31.82
CA LYS A 10 10.36 -5.10 -32.89
C LYS A 10 9.79 -6.38 -32.30
N VAL A 11 8.73 -6.89 -32.91
CA VAL A 11 8.20 -8.22 -32.61
C VAL A 11 9.13 -9.23 -33.27
N GLU A 12 9.64 -10.19 -32.49
CA GLU A 12 10.55 -11.24 -32.97
C GLU A 12 9.80 -12.54 -33.24
N GLU A 13 8.89 -12.91 -32.33
CA GLU A 13 8.15 -14.17 -32.43
C GLU A 13 6.71 -13.97 -31.96
N VAL A 14 5.79 -14.65 -32.64
CA VAL A 14 4.39 -14.79 -32.21
C VAL A 14 4.07 -16.29 -32.33
N SER A 15 3.77 -16.94 -31.21
CA SER A 15 3.46 -18.36 -31.15
C SER A 15 2.25 -18.64 -30.27
N SER A 16 1.64 -19.81 -30.43
CA SER A 16 0.57 -20.27 -29.54
C SER A 16 1.15 -20.76 -28.21
N ALA A 17 0.52 -20.44 -27.09
CA ALA A 17 0.95 -20.89 -25.79
C ALA A 17 -0.24 -21.34 -24.94
N GLY A 18 -0.03 -22.40 -24.16
CA GLY A 18 -0.97 -22.77 -23.10
C GLY A 18 -0.81 -21.82 -21.90
N CYS A 19 -1.82 -20.99 -21.63
CA CYS A 19 -1.81 -20.11 -20.49
C CYS A 19 -3.23 -19.99 -19.89
N PRO A 20 -3.36 -19.70 -18.58
CA PRO A 20 -4.65 -19.37 -17.99
C PRO A 20 -5.18 -18.05 -18.57
N ASP A 21 -6.46 -17.76 -18.32
CA ASP A 21 -7.05 -16.47 -18.68
C ASP A 21 -6.30 -15.32 -17.99
N GLY A 22 -5.98 -14.29 -18.77
CA GLY A 22 -5.24 -13.13 -18.28
C GLY A 22 -4.08 -12.74 -19.19
N THR A 23 -3.24 -11.82 -18.70
CA THR A 23 -2.07 -11.31 -19.42
C THR A 23 -0.85 -11.35 -18.51
N THR A 24 0.24 -11.94 -18.99
CA THR A 24 1.55 -11.91 -18.33
C THR A 24 2.49 -11.05 -19.15
N ILE A 25 3.14 -10.08 -18.52
CA ILE A 25 4.15 -9.21 -19.14
C ILE A 25 5.47 -9.39 -18.40
N ILE A 26 6.52 -9.75 -19.14
CA ILE A 26 7.88 -9.89 -18.63
C ILE A 26 8.74 -8.83 -19.30
N CYS A 27 9.37 -7.96 -18.48
CA CYS A 27 10.31 -6.95 -18.96
C CYS A 27 11.70 -7.25 -18.40
N GLU A 28 12.66 -7.48 -19.28
CA GLU A 28 14.05 -7.73 -18.91
C GLU A 28 14.98 -6.68 -19.51
N LYS A 29 16.13 -6.49 -18.89
CA LYS A 29 17.22 -5.61 -19.39
C LYS A 29 16.72 -4.22 -19.76
N LEU A 30 15.93 -3.60 -18.87
CA LEU A 30 15.38 -2.27 -19.09
C LEU A 30 16.49 -1.27 -19.50
N PHE A 31 16.24 -0.50 -20.59
CA PHE A 31 17.18 0.46 -21.16
C PHE A 31 18.46 -0.13 -21.78
N ALA A 32 18.53 -1.40 -22.11
CA ALA A 32 19.71 -2.01 -22.75
C ALA A 32 20.19 -1.27 -24.00
N THR A 33 19.25 -0.74 -24.79
CA THR A 33 19.55 0.04 -26.02
C THR A 33 19.61 1.54 -25.85
N THR A 34 19.44 2.04 -24.62
CA THR A 34 19.46 3.46 -24.31
C THR A 34 20.46 3.74 -23.19
N PRO A 35 21.79 3.70 -23.47
CA PRO A 35 22.83 3.83 -22.46
C PRO A 35 22.71 5.11 -21.64
N ALA A 36 22.25 6.20 -22.25
CA ALA A 36 22.02 7.45 -21.56
C ALA A 36 20.97 7.29 -20.43
N ARG A 37 19.85 6.57 -20.68
CA ARG A 37 18.85 6.30 -19.65
C ARG A 37 19.34 5.33 -18.59
N LEU A 38 20.11 4.30 -19.02
CA LEU A 38 20.71 3.31 -18.09
C LEU A 38 21.60 4.00 -17.06
N LYS A 39 22.38 5.02 -17.46
CA LYS A 39 23.27 5.78 -16.55
C LYS A 39 22.51 6.61 -15.52
N PHE A 40 21.23 6.93 -15.74
CA PHE A 40 20.39 7.68 -14.79
C PHE A 40 19.64 6.79 -13.82
N LEU A 41 19.68 5.47 -13.97
CA LEU A 41 19.14 4.57 -12.97
C LEU A 41 19.95 4.71 -11.67
N LYS A 42 19.21 4.73 -10.58
CA LYS A 42 19.77 4.72 -9.23
C LYS A 42 20.19 3.29 -8.86
N SER A 43 20.54 3.08 -7.59
CA SER A 43 20.76 1.73 -7.09
C SER A 43 19.48 0.88 -7.18
N ASP A 44 19.62 -0.42 -7.33
CA ASP A 44 18.49 -1.37 -7.40
C ASP A 44 17.51 -1.19 -6.24
N SER A 45 18.02 -0.97 -5.03
CA SER A 45 17.22 -0.68 -3.84
C SER A 45 16.39 0.60 -3.99
N ALA A 46 16.98 1.67 -4.57
CA ALA A 46 16.27 2.94 -4.75
C ALA A 46 15.21 2.85 -5.86
N GLU A 47 15.52 2.14 -6.96
CA GLU A 47 14.55 1.90 -8.02
C GLU A 47 13.43 0.96 -7.54
N GLY A 48 13.77 -0.10 -6.80
CA GLY A 48 12.80 -1.00 -6.17
C GLY A 48 11.85 -0.26 -5.21
N ALA A 49 12.38 0.67 -4.41
CA ALA A 49 11.54 1.52 -3.55
C ALA A 49 10.60 2.43 -4.36
N ALA A 50 11.06 2.97 -5.48
CA ALA A 50 10.23 3.81 -6.36
C ALA A 50 9.10 2.99 -7.03
N VAL A 51 9.41 1.76 -7.45
CA VAL A 51 8.41 0.81 -7.98
C VAL A 51 7.39 0.45 -6.90
N ALA A 52 7.85 0.12 -5.68
CA ALA A 52 6.98 -0.17 -4.56
C ALA A 52 5.99 0.97 -4.30
N GLN A 53 6.47 2.21 -4.19
CA GLN A 53 5.61 3.37 -4.01
C GLN A 53 4.61 3.58 -5.16
N ALA A 54 4.98 3.24 -6.40
CA ALA A 54 4.06 3.34 -7.52
C ALA A 54 2.94 2.30 -7.41
N VAL A 55 3.27 1.05 -7.07
CA VAL A 55 2.29 -0.04 -6.89
C VAL A 55 1.41 0.20 -5.67
N GLU A 56 1.96 0.70 -4.56
CA GLU A 56 1.21 1.12 -3.37
C GLU A 56 0.13 2.15 -3.72
N ARG A 57 0.50 3.19 -4.47
CA ARG A 57 -0.46 4.22 -4.92
C ARG A 57 -1.56 3.65 -5.82
N LEU A 58 -1.22 2.74 -6.74
CA LEU A 58 -2.19 2.06 -7.57
C LEU A 58 -3.16 1.21 -6.75
N ALA A 59 -2.64 0.42 -5.81
CA ALA A 59 -3.44 -0.45 -4.95
C ALA A 59 -4.44 0.35 -4.08
N VAL A 60 -4.02 1.51 -3.59
CA VAL A 60 -4.86 2.38 -2.77
C VAL A 60 -5.84 3.20 -3.62
N SER A 61 -5.49 3.55 -4.87
CA SER A 61 -6.40 4.27 -5.77
C SER A 61 -7.48 3.38 -6.39
N HIS A 62 -7.27 2.06 -6.38
CA HIS A 62 -8.17 1.05 -6.96
C HIS A 62 -8.46 -0.06 -5.96
N PRO A 63 -9.18 0.23 -4.87
CA PRO A 63 -9.47 -0.76 -3.83
C PRO A 63 -10.35 -1.91 -4.33
N GLU A 64 -11.03 -1.76 -5.48
CA GLU A 64 -11.81 -2.77 -6.17
C GLU A 64 -10.96 -3.81 -6.92
N ILE A 65 -9.64 -3.58 -7.03
CA ILE A 65 -8.70 -4.50 -7.69
C ILE A 65 -7.84 -5.19 -6.63
N ALA A 66 -7.70 -6.52 -6.73
CA ALA A 66 -6.78 -7.28 -5.91
C ALA A 66 -5.35 -7.13 -6.44
N PHE A 67 -4.46 -6.58 -5.63
CA PHE A 67 -3.03 -6.44 -5.92
C PHE A 67 -2.23 -7.43 -5.09
N ARG A 68 -1.20 -8.00 -5.70
CA ARG A 68 -0.17 -8.76 -5.00
C ARG A 68 1.20 -8.28 -5.45
N PHE A 69 1.94 -7.66 -4.55
CA PHE A 69 3.25 -7.10 -4.84
C PHE A 69 4.36 -7.91 -4.17
N ILE A 70 5.26 -8.44 -5.00
CA ILE A 70 6.41 -9.22 -4.58
C ILE A 70 7.66 -8.47 -5.04
N SER A 71 8.65 -8.32 -4.16
CA SER A 71 9.96 -7.74 -4.46
C SER A 71 11.03 -8.65 -3.88
N ASP A 72 12.01 -9.00 -4.69
CA ASP A 72 13.12 -9.89 -4.31
C ASP A 72 12.65 -11.23 -3.72
N GLY A 73 11.60 -11.81 -4.32
CA GLY A 73 10.99 -13.05 -3.87
C GLY A 73 10.12 -12.93 -2.62
N ALA A 74 10.12 -11.79 -1.93
CA ALA A 74 9.33 -11.56 -0.72
C ALA A 74 8.01 -10.84 -1.02
N LEU A 75 6.89 -11.37 -0.48
CA LEU A 75 5.60 -10.69 -0.53
C LEU A 75 5.66 -9.43 0.34
N LYS A 76 5.45 -8.26 -0.27
CA LYS A 76 5.42 -6.97 0.42
C LYS A 76 4.02 -6.63 0.92
N PHE A 77 3.02 -6.77 0.06
CA PHE A 77 1.61 -6.63 0.43
C PHE A 77 0.69 -7.39 -0.54
N ALA A 78 -0.55 -7.64 -0.08
CA ALA A 78 -1.63 -8.13 -0.92
C ALA A 78 -2.95 -7.47 -0.50
N THR A 79 -3.73 -6.94 -1.47
CA THR A 79 -5.06 -6.37 -1.24
C THR A 79 -6.15 -7.33 -1.71
N MET A 80 -7.33 -7.22 -1.11
CA MET A 80 -8.43 -8.16 -1.39
C MET A 80 -9.25 -7.80 -2.63
N GLY A 81 -9.22 -6.54 -3.09
CA GLY A 81 -10.08 -6.09 -4.20
C GLY A 81 -11.55 -5.99 -3.83
N ASP A 82 -11.85 -5.74 -2.57
CA ASP A 82 -13.22 -5.70 -2.03
C ASP A 82 -13.91 -4.33 -2.15
N GLY A 83 -13.27 -3.37 -2.81
CA GLY A 83 -13.75 -2.01 -2.97
C GLY A 83 -13.65 -1.13 -1.73
N LYS A 84 -13.11 -1.65 -0.62
CA LYS A 84 -13.00 -0.91 0.65
C LYS A 84 -11.62 -0.26 0.78
N LEU A 85 -11.58 1.06 0.64
CA LEU A 85 -10.32 1.82 0.74
C LEU A 85 -9.60 1.57 2.08
N GLN A 86 -10.31 1.43 3.19
CA GLN A 86 -9.71 1.15 4.49
C GLN A 86 -8.94 -0.17 4.52
N ASN A 87 -9.49 -1.22 3.89
CA ASN A 87 -8.82 -2.52 3.80
C ASN A 87 -7.58 -2.46 2.91
N ALA A 88 -7.64 -1.72 1.80
CA ALA A 88 -6.48 -1.47 0.96
C ALA A 88 -5.38 -0.70 1.69
N ILE A 89 -5.73 0.35 2.44
CA ILE A 89 -4.80 1.12 3.29
C ILE A 89 -4.16 0.20 4.35
N TYR A 90 -4.95 -0.63 5.02
CA TYR A 90 -4.46 -1.58 6.01
C TYR A 90 -3.45 -2.56 5.41
N ALA A 91 -3.76 -3.13 4.26
CA ALA A 91 -2.90 -4.10 3.58
C ALA A 91 -1.58 -3.49 3.10
N VAL A 92 -1.61 -2.23 2.62
CA VAL A 92 -0.46 -1.55 2.02
C VAL A 92 0.42 -0.89 3.09
N TYR A 93 -0.18 -0.15 4.03
CA TYR A 93 0.56 0.69 4.99
C TYR A 93 0.59 0.11 6.41
N GLY A 94 -0.11 -1.01 6.64
CA GLY A 94 -0.13 -1.71 7.91
C GLY A 94 -1.15 -1.19 8.92
N GLY A 95 -1.46 -2.04 9.92
CA GLY A 95 -2.51 -1.78 10.92
C GLY A 95 -2.23 -0.56 11.80
N ALA A 96 -0.98 -0.37 12.21
CA ALA A 96 -0.61 0.78 13.06
C ALA A 96 -0.92 2.14 12.41
N PHE A 97 -0.85 2.22 11.08
CA PHE A 97 -1.24 3.42 10.34
C PHE A 97 -2.76 3.48 10.14
N ALA A 98 -3.37 2.39 9.70
CA ALA A 98 -4.78 2.36 9.31
C ALA A 98 -5.76 2.56 10.47
N THR A 99 -5.43 2.11 11.68
CA THR A 99 -6.28 2.24 12.87
C THR A 99 -6.37 3.67 13.42
N ARG A 100 -5.49 4.57 13.00
CA ARG A 100 -5.42 5.96 13.44
C ARG A 100 -5.84 6.93 12.34
N LEU A 101 -6.72 6.48 11.45
CA LEU A 101 -7.27 7.27 10.36
C LEU A 101 -8.72 7.63 10.61
N ILE A 102 -9.08 8.86 10.27
CA ILE A 102 -10.43 9.41 10.35
C ILE A 102 -10.99 9.50 8.93
N ALA A 103 -12.20 8.99 8.74
CA ALA A 103 -12.86 9.04 7.43
C ALA A 103 -13.30 10.48 7.10
N VAL A 104 -12.98 10.92 5.89
CA VAL A 104 -13.40 12.21 5.33
C VAL A 104 -14.41 11.96 4.24
N ASN A 105 -15.55 12.66 4.33
CA ASN A 105 -16.56 12.71 3.28
C ASN A 105 -17.17 14.12 3.28
N GLY A 106 -16.93 14.87 2.23
CA GLY A 106 -17.44 16.24 2.10
C GLY A 106 -17.58 16.65 0.65
N SER A 107 -18.40 17.64 0.40
CA SER A 107 -18.54 18.22 -0.94
C SER A 107 -18.76 19.72 -0.85
N SER A 108 -18.12 20.48 -1.76
CA SER A 108 -18.28 21.92 -1.90
C SER A 108 -18.00 22.33 -3.34
N GLY A 109 -18.83 23.24 -3.88
CA GLY A 109 -18.63 23.80 -5.23
C GLY A 109 -18.57 22.75 -6.36
N GLY A 110 -19.26 21.62 -6.24
CA GLY A 110 -19.23 20.54 -7.22
C GLY A 110 -17.98 19.64 -7.13
N ILE A 111 -17.15 19.82 -6.09
CA ILE A 111 -15.98 19.00 -5.79
C ILE A 111 -16.31 18.12 -4.59
N ALA A 112 -16.27 16.80 -4.75
CA ALA A 112 -16.41 15.87 -3.64
C ALA A 112 -15.02 15.41 -3.16
N VAL A 113 -14.85 15.29 -1.85
CA VAL A 113 -13.62 14.86 -1.18
C VAL A 113 -13.93 13.65 -0.34
N GLU A 114 -13.32 12.53 -0.65
CA GLU A 114 -13.54 11.26 0.02
C GLU A 114 -12.19 10.62 0.41
N GLY A 115 -12.15 9.88 1.50
CA GLY A 115 -10.98 9.11 1.90
C GLY A 115 -10.70 9.17 3.39
N TYR A 116 -9.43 9.28 3.75
CA TYR A 116 -8.98 9.21 5.13
C TYR A 116 -7.87 10.22 5.40
N VAL A 117 -7.87 10.76 6.61
CA VAL A 117 -6.78 11.60 7.17
C VAL A 117 -6.31 11.05 8.50
N SER A 118 -5.07 11.34 8.89
CA SER A 118 -4.55 10.90 10.19
C SER A 118 -5.21 11.65 11.34
N ALA A 119 -5.43 10.96 12.45
CA ALA A 119 -5.73 11.64 13.71
C ALA A 119 -4.59 12.59 14.09
N PRO A 120 -4.86 13.71 14.83
CA PRO A 120 -3.86 14.70 15.20
C PRO A 120 -2.67 14.16 16.00
N ASP A 121 -2.82 13.05 16.66
CA ASP A 121 -1.78 12.34 17.40
C ASP A 121 -0.95 11.38 16.54
N ASN A 122 -1.36 11.13 15.29
CA ASN A 122 -0.67 10.25 14.33
C ASN A 122 -0.05 11.04 13.18
N VAL A 123 0.80 12.01 13.50
CA VAL A 123 1.48 12.88 12.53
C VAL A 123 2.90 12.41 12.23
N ARG A 124 3.47 12.89 11.13
CA ARG A 124 4.77 12.47 10.62
C ARG A 124 5.76 13.64 10.57
N GLY A 125 7.06 13.33 10.56
CA GLY A 125 8.13 14.32 10.36
C GLY A 125 8.33 14.75 8.89
N ASN A 126 7.58 14.14 7.95
CA ASN A 126 7.68 14.46 6.53
C ASN A 126 6.33 14.25 5.81
N ARG A 127 6.25 14.72 4.56
CA ARG A 127 5.05 14.68 3.71
C ARG A 127 4.90 13.38 2.91
N GLY A 128 5.70 12.36 3.14
CA GLY A 128 5.73 11.13 2.34
C GLY A 128 4.41 10.37 2.30
N MET A 129 3.59 10.53 3.35
CA MET A 129 2.28 9.88 3.49
C MET A 129 1.09 10.79 3.14
N GLN A 130 1.31 11.88 2.40
CA GLN A 130 0.24 12.70 1.82
C GLN A 130 -0.07 12.18 0.42
N GLN A 131 -1.06 11.30 0.32
CA GLN A 131 -1.49 10.69 -0.95
C GLN A 131 -2.77 11.37 -1.42
N PHE A 132 -2.66 12.08 -2.54
CA PHE A 132 -3.81 12.73 -3.18
C PHE A 132 -4.13 12.06 -4.51
N PHE A 133 -5.41 11.89 -4.75
CA PHE A 133 -5.94 11.37 -6.00
C PHE A 133 -6.99 12.34 -6.55
N ILE A 134 -7.03 12.49 -7.87
CA ILE A 134 -8.09 13.19 -8.59
C ILE A 134 -8.71 12.21 -9.56
N ASN A 135 -10.00 11.93 -9.38
CA ASN A 135 -10.71 10.93 -10.17
C ASN A 135 -9.93 9.60 -10.24
N SER A 136 -9.46 9.12 -9.08
CA SER A 136 -8.64 7.91 -8.87
C SER A 136 -7.23 7.95 -9.47
N ARG A 137 -6.77 9.08 -10.00
CA ARG A 137 -5.40 9.26 -10.48
C ARG A 137 -4.53 9.89 -9.40
N SER A 138 -3.41 9.28 -9.06
CA SER A 138 -2.44 9.84 -8.13
C SER A 138 -1.83 11.14 -8.66
N VAL A 139 -1.85 12.18 -7.83
CA VAL A 139 -1.35 13.51 -8.20
C VAL A 139 -0.49 14.10 -7.08
N ARG A 140 0.39 15.02 -7.48
CA ARG A 140 1.14 15.91 -6.59
C ARG A 140 0.69 17.34 -6.83
N SER A 141 0.17 17.99 -5.81
CA SER A 141 -0.30 19.37 -5.91
C SER A 141 0.07 20.16 -4.66
N LYS A 142 0.72 21.30 -4.88
CA LYS A 142 1.05 22.22 -3.79
C LYS A 142 -0.22 22.79 -3.14
N THR A 143 -1.25 23.03 -3.93
CA THR A 143 -2.55 23.55 -3.48
C THR A 143 -3.23 22.56 -2.51
N LEU A 144 -3.24 21.25 -2.86
CA LEU A 144 -3.82 20.21 -1.99
C LEU A 144 -3.00 20.03 -0.71
N THR A 145 -1.66 20.01 -0.81
CA THR A 145 -0.77 19.97 0.35
C THR A 145 -1.00 21.14 1.28
N ALA A 146 -1.03 22.37 0.75
CA ALA A 146 -1.25 23.58 1.55
C ALA A 146 -2.63 23.61 2.21
N SER A 147 -3.67 23.14 1.50
CA SER A 147 -5.02 23.04 2.01
C SER A 147 -5.12 22.05 3.19
N LEU A 148 -4.56 20.85 3.04
CA LEU A 148 -4.51 19.85 4.09
C LEU A 148 -3.77 20.38 5.32
N GLU A 149 -2.59 20.95 5.15
CA GLU A 149 -1.78 21.48 6.24
C GLU A 149 -2.44 22.69 6.93
N ALA A 150 -3.14 23.54 6.17
CA ALA A 150 -3.91 24.63 6.73
C ALA A 150 -5.07 24.14 7.63
N ALA A 151 -5.75 23.07 7.22
CA ALA A 151 -6.81 22.47 8.03
C ALA A 151 -6.30 21.92 9.38
N TYR A 152 -5.04 21.45 9.41
CA TYR A 152 -4.41 20.89 10.62
C TYR A 152 -3.68 21.91 11.49
N ARG A 153 -3.51 23.16 11.05
CA ARG A 153 -2.64 24.17 11.72
C ARG A 153 -2.89 24.34 13.22
N SER A 154 -4.16 24.20 13.66
CA SER A 154 -4.51 24.36 15.08
C SER A 154 -4.48 23.05 15.87
N TYR A 155 -4.16 21.93 15.24
CA TYR A 155 -4.27 20.60 15.84
C TYR A 155 -2.94 19.91 16.04
N ILE A 156 -1.90 20.30 15.26
CA ILE A 156 -0.60 19.64 15.27
C ILE A 156 0.53 20.66 15.40
N PRO A 157 1.71 20.27 15.91
CA PRO A 157 2.90 21.12 15.92
C PRO A 157 3.33 21.54 14.50
N SER A 158 3.96 22.70 14.37
CA SER A 158 4.35 23.28 13.08
C SER A 158 5.45 22.50 12.32
N ASP A 159 6.21 21.65 13.03
CA ASP A 159 7.25 20.77 12.50
C ASP A 159 6.72 19.39 12.08
N LYS A 160 5.43 19.15 12.25
CA LYS A 160 4.77 17.89 11.91
C LYS A 160 3.82 18.03 10.74
N PHE A 161 3.61 16.91 10.05
CA PHE A 161 2.77 16.83 8.86
C PHE A 161 1.69 15.78 9.01
N PRO A 162 0.43 16.10 8.67
CA PRO A 162 -0.63 15.10 8.62
C PRO A 162 -0.41 14.13 7.49
N SER A 163 -0.89 12.90 7.66
CA SER A 163 -0.96 11.90 6.60
C SER A 163 -2.37 11.87 6.02
N CYS A 164 -2.50 11.53 4.76
CA CYS A 164 -3.80 11.38 4.13
C CYS A 164 -3.78 10.39 2.96
N VAL A 165 -4.95 9.85 2.68
CA VAL A 165 -5.30 9.15 1.45
C VAL A 165 -6.64 9.72 1.02
N LEU A 166 -6.61 10.72 0.14
CA LEU A 166 -7.78 11.49 -0.26
C LEU A 166 -7.99 11.46 -1.76
N ASN A 167 -9.20 11.13 -2.18
CA ASN A 167 -9.63 11.19 -3.57
C ASN A 167 -10.62 12.34 -3.75
N LEU A 168 -10.28 13.26 -4.64
CA LEU A 168 -11.12 14.38 -5.04
C LEU A 168 -11.81 14.02 -6.35
N LYS A 169 -13.13 14.00 -6.34
CA LYS A 169 -13.94 13.90 -7.56
C LYS A 169 -14.20 15.30 -8.09
N ILE A 170 -13.52 15.64 -9.17
CA ILE A 170 -13.55 16.98 -9.78
C ILE A 170 -14.04 16.84 -11.23
N PRO A 171 -14.97 17.69 -11.70
CA PRO A 171 -15.36 17.73 -13.10
C PRO A 171 -14.13 17.89 -14.01
N ALA A 172 -14.06 17.11 -15.09
CA ALA A 172 -12.91 17.10 -15.99
C ALA A 172 -12.60 18.49 -16.62
N SER A 173 -13.64 19.32 -16.76
CA SER A 173 -13.49 20.70 -17.26
C SER A 173 -12.73 21.64 -16.31
N LEU A 174 -12.61 21.27 -15.02
CA LEU A 174 -11.94 22.09 -14.00
C LEU A 174 -10.50 21.66 -13.73
N VAL A 175 -10.02 20.62 -14.40
CA VAL A 175 -8.69 20.06 -14.15
C VAL A 175 -7.97 19.73 -15.45
N ASP A 176 -6.75 20.26 -15.61
CA ASP A 176 -5.84 19.86 -16.69
C ASP A 176 -4.76 18.92 -16.09
N VAL A 177 -4.73 17.69 -16.57
CA VAL A 177 -3.77 16.66 -16.17
C VAL A 177 -2.64 16.45 -17.19
N ASN A 178 -2.68 17.12 -18.32
CA ASN A 178 -1.71 16.93 -19.43
C ASN A 178 -0.56 17.95 -19.38
N ILE A 179 -0.04 18.23 -18.19
CA ILE A 179 1.01 19.25 -18.01
C ILE A 179 2.41 18.61 -17.97
N HIS A 180 2.53 17.38 -17.47
CA HIS A 180 3.81 16.70 -17.30
C HIS A 180 3.75 15.30 -17.93
N PRO A 181 4.83 14.79 -18.56
CA PRO A 181 4.85 13.45 -19.17
C PRO A 181 4.44 12.33 -18.21
N ALA A 182 4.84 12.40 -16.93
CA ALA A 182 4.43 11.44 -15.90
C ALA A 182 3.00 11.65 -15.38
N LYS A 183 2.32 12.75 -15.81
CA LYS A 183 0.93 13.08 -15.42
C LYS A 183 0.68 13.10 -13.91
N LEU A 184 1.72 13.35 -13.14
CA LEU A 184 1.64 13.47 -11.68
C LEU A 184 1.29 14.88 -11.22
N GLU A 185 1.51 15.88 -12.06
CA GLU A 185 1.16 17.27 -11.81
C GLU A 185 -0.13 17.63 -12.51
N VAL A 186 -0.93 18.46 -11.87
CA VAL A 186 -2.23 18.91 -12.36
C VAL A 186 -2.34 20.41 -12.18
N LYS A 187 -3.08 21.05 -13.09
CA LYS A 187 -3.46 22.46 -12.99
C LYS A 187 -4.96 22.56 -12.84
N PHE A 188 -5.40 23.34 -11.87
CA PHE A 188 -6.82 23.60 -11.65
C PHE A 188 -7.22 24.90 -12.32
N SER A 189 -8.38 24.93 -12.95
CA SER A 189 -8.96 26.16 -13.48
C SER A 189 -9.33 27.14 -12.36
N ASN A 190 -9.67 26.61 -11.17
CA ASN A 190 -9.94 27.39 -9.98
C ASN A 190 -9.29 26.72 -8.76
N GLU A 191 -8.03 27.11 -8.47
CA GLU A 191 -7.27 26.56 -7.35
C GLU A 191 -7.91 26.89 -6.00
N LYS A 192 -8.55 28.06 -5.88
CA LYS A 192 -9.21 28.48 -4.66
C LYS A 192 -10.37 27.57 -4.33
N ALA A 193 -11.22 27.24 -5.29
CA ALA A 193 -12.36 26.34 -5.06
C ALA A 193 -11.91 24.95 -4.61
N VAL A 194 -10.82 24.42 -5.19
CA VAL A 194 -10.23 23.13 -4.80
C VAL A 194 -9.63 23.20 -3.39
N PHE A 195 -8.93 24.28 -3.08
CA PHE A 195 -8.37 24.53 -1.75
C PHE A 195 -9.49 24.57 -0.71
N ASP A 196 -10.52 25.40 -0.93
CA ASP A 196 -11.63 25.59 0.00
C ASP A 196 -12.45 24.29 0.20
N ALA A 197 -12.67 23.50 -0.87
CA ALA A 197 -13.38 22.24 -0.77
C ALA A 197 -12.63 21.22 0.10
N LEU A 198 -11.33 21.06 -0.12
CA LEU A 198 -10.49 20.15 0.69
C LEU A 198 -10.37 20.65 2.13
N TYR A 199 -10.09 21.93 2.32
CA TYR A 199 -9.99 22.55 3.64
C TYR A 199 -11.26 22.33 4.48
N SER A 200 -12.42 22.63 3.90
CA SER A 200 -13.70 22.53 4.61
C SER A 200 -14.04 21.07 4.94
N ALA A 201 -13.79 20.14 4.02
CA ALA A 201 -14.02 18.72 4.27
C ALA A 201 -13.16 18.17 5.40
N VAL A 202 -11.85 18.46 5.38
CA VAL A 202 -10.91 17.98 6.40
C VAL A 202 -11.15 18.69 7.73
N ARG A 203 -11.32 20.01 7.71
CA ARG A 203 -11.58 20.81 8.93
C ARG A 203 -12.85 20.36 9.64
N GLY A 204 -13.96 20.19 8.89
CA GLY A 204 -15.22 19.70 9.45
C GLY A 204 -15.10 18.32 10.05
N THR A 205 -14.32 17.42 9.42
CA THR A 205 -14.04 16.08 9.95
C THR A 205 -13.29 16.16 11.28
N LEU A 206 -12.23 16.98 11.37
CA LEU A 206 -11.42 17.12 12.59
C LEU A 206 -12.24 17.72 13.75
N GLU A 207 -13.06 18.72 13.48
CA GLU A 207 -13.93 19.34 14.48
C GLU A 207 -14.96 18.34 15.02
N HIS A 208 -15.54 17.52 14.13
CA HIS A 208 -16.54 16.53 14.53
C HIS A 208 -15.93 15.38 15.35
N ASP A 209 -14.73 14.91 14.98
CA ASP A 209 -14.04 13.80 15.66
C ASP A 209 -13.58 14.20 17.06
N ILE A 210 -13.02 15.41 17.20
CA ILE A 210 -12.55 15.93 18.51
C ILE A 210 -13.73 16.26 19.44
N THR A 211 -14.91 16.58 18.89
CA THR A 211 -16.11 16.91 19.68
C THR A 211 -16.84 15.64 20.16
N ARG A 212 -16.50 14.46 19.68
CA ARG A 212 -16.94 13.18 20.24
C ARG A 212 -15.96 12.75 21.33
N PRO A 213 -16.20 13.05 22.63
CA PRO A 213 -15.52 12.32 23.67
C PRO A 213 -15.96 10.85 23.54
N GLU A 214 -15.05 9.93 23.34
CA GLU A 214 -15.29 8.55 23.66
C GLU A 214 -15.62 8.51 25.15
N LEU A 215 -16.91 8.51 25.48
CA LEU A 215 -17.38 8.08 26.75
C LEU A 215 -17.07 6.58 26.82
N ALA A 216 -15.82 6.26 27.12
CA ALA A 216 -15.46 4.95 27.62
C ALA A 216 -16.25 4.81 28.95
N PHE A 217 -17.45 4.28 28.86
CA PHE A 217 -18.11 3.71 30.02
C PHE A 217 -17.23 2.53 30.44
N SER A 218 -16.18 2.81 31.22
CA SER A 218 -15.62 1.82 32.09
C SER A 218 -16.73 1.47 33.06
N GLY A 219 -17.48 0.44 32.71
CA GLY A 219 -18.49 -0.16 33.56
C GLY A 219 -17.82 -0.64 34.85
N ARG A 220 -17.63 0.30 35.77
CA ARG A 220 -17.41 -0.03 37.17
C ARG A 220 -18.74 -0.60 37.63
N GLY A 221 -18.87 -1.93 37.50
CA GLY A 221 -20.00 -2.68 38.03
C GLY A 221 -20.25 -2.27 39.46
N ILE A 222 -21.44 -1.75 39.69
CA ILE A 222 -22.03 -1.63 41.01
C ILE A 222 -21.99 -3.01 41.63
N ARG A 223 -21.13 -3.16 42.65
CA ARG A 223 -20.97 -4.36 43.46
C ARG A 223 -22.21 -4.47 44.30
N THR A 224 -23.23 -5.19 43.82
CA THR A 224 -24.30 -5.69 44.68
C THR A 224 -23.74 -6.90 45.40
N GLU A 225 -23.43 -6.71 46.68
CA GLU A 225 -23.24 -7.82 47.60
C GLU A 225 -24.54 -8.63 47.68
N LYS A 226 -24.48 -9.91 47.33
CA LYS A 226 -25.43 -10.91 47.76
C LYS A 226 -24.71 -12.12 48.35
N ILE A 227 -24.95 -12.24 49.59
CA ILE A 227 -24.87 -13.32 50.57
C ILE A 227 -24.92 -14.72 49.97
N SER A 228 -23.85 -15.46 50.34
CA SER A 228 -23.77 -16.88 50.71
C SER A 228 -24.81 -17.89 50.21
N SER A 229 -24.34 -18.87 49.46
CA SER A 229 -24.42 -20.33 49.84
C SER A 229 -23.61 -21.16 48.84
N ALA A 230 -22.65 -21.91 49.31
CA ALA A 230 -21.95 -23.03 48.65
C ALA A 230 -22.72 -24.35 48.91
N PRO A 231 -22.31 -25.52 48.36
CA PRO A 231 -21.41 -25.88 47.30
C PRO A 231 -22.02 -26.91 46.31
N ALA A 232 -21.47 -27.05 45.10
CA ALA A 232 -21.23 -28.39 44.53
C ALA A 232 -20.41 -28.32 43.23
N SER A 233 -19.42 -29.14 43.23
CA SER A 233 -18.48 -29.57 42.20
C SER A 233 -19.15 -29.95 40.86
N SER A 234 -18.63 -29.48 39.74
CA SER A 234 -18.49 -30.31 38.53
C SER A 234 -17.49 -29.66 37.54
N VAL A 235 -16.47 -30.44 37.29
CA VAL A 235 -15.43 -30.27 36.27
C VAL A 235 -16.07 -30.24 34.89
N VAL A 236 -15.92 -29.15 34.18
CA VAL A 236 -16.20 -29.14 32.74
C VAL A 236 -14.88 -28.92 32.01
N LYS A 237 -14.48 -29.95 31.26
CA LYS A 237 -13.36 -29.96 30.35
C LYS A 237 -13.60 -28.91 29.27
N GLU A 238 -12.62 -28.04 29.09
CA GLU A 238 -12.49 -27.12 27.95
C GLU A 238 -12.26 -27.94 26.68
N VAL A 239 -13.26 -27.97 25.81
CA VAL A 239 -13.13 -28.53 24.46
C VAL A 239 -12.64 -27.40 23.57
N GLN A 240 -11.37 -27.43 23.22
CA GLN A 240 -10.80 -26.61 22.14
C GLN A 240 -11.33 -27.14 20.82
N THR A 241 -12.19 -26.36 20.15
CA THR A 241 -12.54 -26.56 18.76
C THR A 241 -11.37 -26.11 17.88
N PRO A 242 -10.89 -26.95 16.95
CA PRO A 242 -9.88 -26.53 15.97
C PRO A 242 -10.49 -25.49 15.04
N ALA A 243 -9.82 -24.36 14.86
CA ALA A 243 -10.15 -23.39 13.84
C ALA A 243 -10.09 -24.07 12.46
N GLU A 244 -11.17 -24.01 11.70
CA GLU A 244 -11.22 -24.48 10.32
C GLU A 244 -10.19 -23.69 9.48
N ARG A 245 -9.18 -24.42 8.99
CA ARG A 245 -8.18 -23.86 8.07
C ARG A 245 -8.83 -23.60 6.71
N THR A 246 -8.71 -22.39 6.21
CA THR A 246 -9.24 -22.02 4.89
C THR A 246 -8.43 -22.70 3.77
N PRO A 247 -9.02 -22.94 2.59
CA PRO A 247 -8.29 -23.49 1.44
C PRO A 247 -7.07 -22.66 1.01
N LEU A 248 -7.04 -21.41 1.43
CA LEU A 248 -5.94 -20.47 1.17
C LEU A 248 -4.70 -20.80 2.02
N ASP A 249 -4.90 -21.20 3.28
CA ASP A 249 -3.81 -21.55 4.21
C ASP A 249 -3.04 -22.81 3.72
N LEU A 250 -3.76 -23.76 3.14
CA LEU A 250 -3.17 -24.97 2.53
C LEU A 250 -2.36 -24.69 1.25
N LEU A 251 -2.72 -23.64 0.50
CA LEU A 251 -1.96 -23.21 -0.67
C LEU A 251 -0.65 -22.49 -0.28
N PHE A 252 -0.67 -21.75 0.83
CA PHE A 252 0.53 -21.08 1.33
C PHE A 252 1.55 -22.06 1.92
N GLU A 253 1.10 -23.11 2.61
CA GLU A 253 1.96 -24.15 3.16
C GLU A 253 2.67 -24.92 2.04
N LYS A 254 1.96 -25.32 0.97
CA LYS A 254 2.54 -25.95 -0.23
C LYS A 254 3.52 -25.07 -1.01
N ALA A 255 3.33 -23.76 -1.00
CA ALA A 255 4.25 -22.84 -1.67
C ALA A 255 5.53 -22.64 -0.84
N ALA A 256 5.45 -22.66 0.48
CA ALA A 256 6.59 -22.55 1.39
C ALA A 256 7.47 -23.82 1.33
N GLU A 257 6.86 -25.00 1.27
CA GLU A 257 7.60 -26.29 1.11
C GLU A 257 8.37 -26.36 -0.21
N LYS A 258 7.77 -25.95 -1.33
CA LYS A 258 8.46 -25.91 -2.64
C LYS A 258 9.60 -24.88 -2.68
N GLY A 259 9.48 -23.77 -1.95
CA GLY A 259 10.56 -22.79 -1.83
C GLY A 259 11.77 -23.32 -1.06
N ALA A 260 11.53 -24.06 0.02
CA ALA A 260 12.58 -24.68 0.82
C ALA A 260 13.33 -25.82 0.08
N GLU A 261 12.63 -26.62 -0.72
CA GLU A 261 13.26 -27.67 -1.53
C GLU A 261 14.17 -27.11 -2.63
N SER A 262 13.81 -25.95 -3.24
CA SER A 262 14.64 -25.32 -4.25
C SER A 262 15.92 -24.69 -3.68
N GLU A 263 15.88 -24.20 -2.45
CA GLU A 263 17.03 -23.62 -1.75
C GLU A 263 18.03 -24.70 -1.30
N ILE A 264 17.53 -25.86 -0.91
CA ILE A 264 18.38 -27.02 -0.56
C ILE A 264 19.07 -27.61 -1.80
N ALA A 265 18.35 -27.65 -2.93
CA ALA A 265 18.92 -28.14 -4.21
C ALA A 265 20.03 -27.20 -4.73
N SER A 266 19.87 -25.88 -4.62
CA SER A 266 20.88 -24.91 -5.05
C SER A 266 22.11 -24.89 -4.14
N ARG A 267 21.97 -25.14 -2.84
CA ARG A 267 23.11 -25.25 -1.89
C ARG A 267 23.93 -26.51 -2.10
N ASN A 268 23.31 -27.61 -2.54
CA ASN A 268 24.02 -28.86 -2.80
C ASN A 268 24.79 -28.83 -4.15
N MET A 269 24.32 -28.07 -5.14
CA MET A 269 25.07 -27.86 -6.40
C MET A 269 26.31 -27.00 -6.26
N SER A 270 26.34 -26.11 -5.28
CA SER A 270 27.50 -25.21 -5.04
C SER A 270 28.65 -25.89 -4.28
N ARG A 271 28.44 -27.07 -3.69
CA ARG A 271 29.45 -27.81 -2.93
C ARG A 271 30.24 -28.85 -3.73
N THR A 272 29.86 -29.15 -4.97
CA THR A 272 30.51 -30.18 -5.80
C THR A 272 31.52 -29.64 -6.82
N ASN A 273 31.72 -28.31 -6.91
CA ASN A 273 32.69 -27.71 -7.84
C ASN A 273 33.73 -26.86 -7.09
N ALA A 274 34.56 -27.51 -6.26
CA ALA A 274 35.84 -26.96 -5.83
C ALA A 274 36.94 -27.73 -6.53
N PRO A 275 37.82 -27.15 -7.35
CA PRO A 275 39.00 -27.84 -7.90
C PRO A 275 40.03 -27.98 -6.79
N SER A 276 40.52 -29.23 -6.63
CA SER A 276 41.70 -29.57 -5.88
C SER A 276 42.93 -28.92 -6.56
N GLY A 277 43.58 -28.02 -5.85
CA GLY A 277 44.89 -27.50 -6.23
C GLY A 277 45.97 -28.51 -5.86
N ASP A 278 46.77 -28.94 -6.83
CA ASP A 278 48.03 -29.61 -6.58
C ASP A 278 49.15 -28.56 -6.55
N GLU A 279 49.93 -28.65 -5.50
CA GLU A 279 51.24 -28.06 -5.34
C GLU A 279 52.25 -28.68 -6.35
N ASP A 280 53.07 -27.89 -6.98
CA ASP A 280 54.45 -28.30 -7.27
C ASP A 280 55.41 -27.13 -7.38
N ASP A 281 56.38 -27.25 -6.72
CA ASP A 281 57.73 -26.93 -6.26
C ASP A 281 58.61 -26.21 -7.32
N THR A 282 59.39 -25.25 -6.78
CA THR A 282 60.58 -24.48 -7.11
C THR A 282 61.64 -25.12 -8.03
N PRO A 283 62.87 -24.52 -8.31
CA PRO A 283 63.31 -23.16 -8.59
C PRO A 283 64.27 -23.08 -9.80
N VAL A 284 64.54 -21.90 -10.34
CA VAL A 284 65.89 -21.30 -10.65
C VAL A 284 65.72 -19.84 -11.04
#